data_837ae7e0fc47509d7e2962481d35f2de
#
_entry.id   837ae7e0fc47509d7e2962481d35f2de
#
_cell.length_a   1.000
_cell.length_b   1.000
_cell.length_c   1.000
_cell.angle_alpha   90.00
_cell.angle_beta   90.00
_cell.angle_gamma   90.00
#
_symmetry.space_group_name_H-M   'P 1'
#
loop_
_entity.id
_entity.type
_entity.pdbx_description
1 polymer ?
#
loop_
_entity_poly.entity_id
_entity_poly.type
_entity_poly.pdbx_seq_one_letter_code
_entity_poly.pdbx_strand_id
1 'polypeptide(L)'
;MAKTRRHGFITGGTWCVDNNRMVAHWPEEDSITQFIEEERHGGGSGCNFALDIKHLDPEMPVETITIVGNDEGGRFLRSLAEEAGIGHAQMHVSADATTQWTDAFISKASGRRTHIFNPGVSDVLTPDHFDFSSTTARYLHLGLPGVHKHLDRQWQDDVNGWVTVLKRARAAGLKTNLELASIDRERLAKLVRPCLPHLDLIIVNDSEIGALSGMDTLPGGVTDVAICERAARHVLENGAMELVVVHCPVVAIAVTRAGATFTKPSTQIPRSLVAGANGAGDAFAAGMLYGLHEGWSIEDALTLAHSAAAASLRSLSTTGAVEPWGKCLELANQWGWRKAD
;
A
#
# COMPACT_ATOMS: atom_id res chain seq x y z
N MET A 1 9.15 11.29 33.41
CA MET A 1 8.55 11.96 32.23
C MET A 1 7.51 11.03 31.66
N ALA A 2 6.24 11.47 31.56
CA ALA A 2 5.20 10.66 30.90
C ALA A 2 5.66 10.43 29.46
N LYS A 3 5.74 9.17 28.99
CA LYS A 3 5.97 8.87 27.57
C LYS A 3 4.83 9.52 26.79
N THR A 4 5.14 10.54 25.99
CA THR A 4 4.18 11.14 25.07
C THR A 4 3.57 9.99 24.24
N ARG A 5 2.25 9.87 24.25
CA ARG A 5 1.56 8.81 23.48
C ARG A 5 1.83 9.06 22.00
N ARG A 6 2.44 8.10 21.32
CA ARG A 6 2.68 8.19 19.87
C ARG A 6 1.36 8.29 19.12
N HIS A 7 1.32 9.15 18.11
CA HIS A 7 0.14 9.46 17.31
C HIS A 7 0.52 9.70 15.86
N GLY A 8 -0.31 9.27 14.91
CA GLY A 8 -0.10 9.45 13.48
C GLY A 8 0.69 8.31 12.82
N PHE A 9 1.04 8.56 11.57
CA PHE A 9 1.67 7.60 10.68
C PHE A 9 2.96 8.16 10.10
N ILE A 10 3.91 7.27 9.84
CA ILE A 10 5.07 7.57 8.99
C ILE A 10 5.10 6.53 7.88
N THR A 11 5.19 6.99 6.62
CA THR A 11 5.34 6.10 5.48
C THR A 11 6.79 6.01 5.07
N GLY A 12 7.18 4.90 4.48
CA GLY A 12 8.54 4.69 4.00
C GLY A 12 8.60 3.94 2.67
N GLY A 13 9.51 4.36 1.80
CA GLY A 13 9.77 3.68 0.54
C GLY A 13 9.23 4.41 -0.68
N THR A 14 8.31 3.78 -1.42
CA THR A 14 7.96 4.22 -2.78
C THR A 14 7.08 5.46 -2.82
N TRP A 15 7.63 6.51 -3.43
CA TRP A 15 6.91 7.65 -4.00
C TRP A 15 7.32 7.76 -5.46
N CYS A 16 6.38 7.70 -6.39
CA CYS A 16 6.65 7.79 -7.82
C CYS A 16 5.64 8.70 -8.53
N VAL A 17 5.98 9.09 -9.74
CA VAL A 17 5.04 9.77 -10.62
C VAL A 17 4.32 8.73 -11.47
N ASP A 18 3.01 8.67 -11.39
CA ASP A 18 2.17 7.84 -12.24
C ASP A 18 1.58 8.71 -13.36
N ASN A 19 1.97 8.44 -14.60
CA ASN A 19 1.41 9.07 -15.80
C ASN A 19 0.40 8.11 -16.42
N ASN A 20 -0.90 8.37 -16.23
CA ASN A 20 -1.97 7.64 -16.90
C ASN A 20 -2.15 8.20 -18.30
N ARG A 21 -1.77 7.44 -19.33
CA ARG A 21 -1.76 7.86 -20.74
C ARG A 21 -2.80 7.10 -21.54
N MET A 22 -3.84 7.76 -22.01
CA MET A 22 -4.80 7.15 -22.90
C MET A 22 -4.32 7.20 -24.35
N VAL A 23 -4.32 6.04 -25.00
CA VAL A 23 -4.01 5.88 -26.42
C VAL A 23 -5.19 5.25 -27.17
N ALA A 24 -5.30 5.49 -28.48
CA ALA A 24 -6.42 4.96 -29.26
C ALA A 24 -6.48 3.43 -29.22
N HIS A 25 -5.35 2.77 -29.37
CA HIS A 25 -5.16 1.31 -29.23
C HIS A 25 -3.72 1.05 -28.81
N TRP A 26 -3.43 -0.13 -28.24
CA TRP A 26 -2.04 -0.58 -28.04
C TRP A 26 -1.42 -0.91 -29.41
N PRO A 27 -0.33 -0.24 -29.82
CA PRO A 27 0.28 -0.47 -31.13
C PRO A 27 1.05 -1.79 -31.18
N GLU A 28 1.14 -2.38 -32.36
CA GLU A 28 2.14 -3.41 -32.63
C GLU A 28 3.54 -2.78 -32.70
N GLU A 29 4.60 -3.60 -32.60
CA GLU A 29 5.96 -3.11 -32.80
C GLU A 29 6.09 -2.46 -34.20
N ASP A 30 6.93 -1.42 -34.30
CA ASP A 30 7.15 -0.62 -35.50
C ASP A 30 5.91 0.10 -36.07
N SER A 31 4.82 0.20 -35.27
CA SER A 31 3.63 0.92 -35.67
C SER A 31 3.39 2.20 -34.85
N ILE A 32 2.39 2.99 -35.21
CA ILE A 32 2.03 4.25 -34.55
C ILE A 32 0.61 4.19 -34.01
N THR A 33 0.38 4.77 -32.84
CA THR A 33 -0.95 5.01 -32.28
C THR A 33 -1.14 6.46 -31.91
N GLN A 34 -2.40 6.90 -31.82
CA GLN A 34 -2.73 8.27 -31.41
C GLN A 34 -2.73 8.36 -29.87
N PHE A 35 -2.00 9.33 -29.34
CA PHE A 35 -2.14 9.79 -27.97
C PHE A 35 -3.44 10.61 -27.83
N ILE A 36 -4.20 10.40 -26.76
CA ILE A 36 -5.49 11.05 -26.53
C ILE A 36 -5.40 12.04 -25.37
N GLU A 37 -5.00 11.57 -24.18
CA GLU A 37 -4.92 12.39 -22.98
C GLU A 37 -3.93 11.81 -21.97
N GLU A 38 -3.47 12.64 -21.05
CA GLU A 38 -2.61 12.25 -19.93
C GLU A 38 -3.12 12.87 -18.65
N GLU A 39 -3.09 12.08 -17.58
CA GLU A 39 -3.24 12.56 -16.22
C GLU A 39 -2.01 12.15 -15.42
N ARG A 40 -1.48 13.08 -14.62
CA ARG A 40 -0.32 12.84 -13.76
C ARG A 40 -0.76 12.81 -12.30
N HIS A 41 -0.37 11.75 -11.59
CA HIS A 41 -0.69 11.53 -10.18
C HIS A 41 0.56 11.16 -9.39
N GLY A 42 0.49 11.31 -8.06
CA GLY A 42 1.41 10.61 -7.17
C GLY A 42 1.04 9.13 -7.12
N GLY A 43 2.04 8.28 -6.96
CA GLY A 43 1.89 6.84 -6.88
C GLY A 43 2.93 6.18 -5.97
N GLY A 44 2.82 4.88 -5.84
CA GLY A 44 3.61 4.07 -4.90
C GLY A 44 2.99 4.00 -3.51
N SER A 45 3.22 2.90 -2.80
CA SER A 45 2.55 2.61 -1.52
C SER A 45 2.72 3.70 -0.47
N GLY A 46 3.93 4.27 -0.35
CA GLY A 46 4.19 5.34 0.62
C GLY A 46 3.40 6.61 0.32
N CYS A 47 3.27 6.97 -0.96
CA CYS A 47 2.50 8.12 -1.43
C CYS A 47 1.00 7.86 -1.26
N ASN A 48 0.50 6.75 -1.82
CA ASN A 48 -0.92 6.42 -1.81
C ASN A 48 -1.46 6.32 -0.38
N PHE A 49 -0.79 5.54 0.48
CA PHE A 49 -1.20 5.43 1.88
C PHE A 49 -1.21 6.78 2.60
N ALA A 50 -0.17 7.62 2.40
CA ALA A 50 -0.10 8.93 3.05
C ALA A 50 -1.25 9.84 2.62
N LEU A 51 -1.56 9.88 1.33
CA LEU A 51 -2.68 10.66 0.77
C LEU A 51 -4.03 10.10 1.24
N ASP A 52 -4.22 8.77 1.22
CA ASP A 52 -5.46 8.15 1.67
C ASP A 52 -5.74 8.43 3.15
N ILE A 53 -4.73 8.38 4.02
CA ILE A 53 -4.89 8.79 5.43
C ILE A 53 -5.30 10.26 5.53
N LYS A 54 -4.69 11.15 4.74
CA LYS A 54 -5.06 12.59 4.73
C LYS A 54 -6.45 12.83 4.16
N HIS A 55 -6.92 12.01 3.22
CA HIS A 55 -8.30 12.05 2.73
C HIS A 55 -9.29 11.52 3.78
N LEU A 56 -8.96 10.42 4.47
CA LEU A 56 -9.79 9.87 5.54
C LEU A 56 -9.91 10.85 6.72
N ASP A 57 -8.79 11.49 7.08
CA ASP A 57 -8.73 12.45 8.19
C ASP A 57 -7.63 13.50 7.92
N PRO A 58 -8.00 14.72 7.47
CA PRO A 58 -7.06 15.80 7.21
C PRO A 58 -6.21 16.21 8.43
N GLU A 59 -6.71 15.99 9.66
CA GLU A 59 -6.00 16.36 10.89
C GLU A 59 -5.00 15.28 11.36
N MET A 60 -5.08 14.06 10.81
CA MET A 60 -4.16 12.97 11.17
C MET A 60 -2.72 13.35 10.80
N PRO A 61 -1.77 13.33 11.76
CA PRO A 61 -0.36 13.55 11.44
C PRO A 61 0.19 12.43 10.56
N VAL A 62 0.75 12.81 9.41
CA VAL A 62 1.43 11.89 8.49
C VAL A 62 2.79 12.45 8.13
N GLU A 63 3.82 11.63 8.23
CA GLU A 63 5.19 11.90 7.80
C GLU A 63 5.59 10.91 6.70
N THR A 64 6.59 11.26 5.88
CA THR A 64 7.13 10.32 4.89
C THR A 64 8.65 10.32 4.88
N ILE A 65 9.22 9.12 4.65
CA ILE A 65 10.66 8.90 4.39
C ILE A 65 10.78 8.27 3.01
N THR A 66 11.33 9.02 2.08
CA THR A 66 11.52 8.56 0.70
C THR A 66 12.68 9.32 0.05
N ILE A 67 12.95 9.00 -1.21
CA ILE A 67 13.91 9.73 -2.04
C ILE A 67 13.26 10.09 -3.37
N VAL A 68 13.51 11.30 -3.86
CA VAL A 68 13.08 11.79 -5.15
C VAL A 68 14.27 12.35 -5.93
N GLY A 69 14.17 12.48 -7.23
CA GLY A 69 15.20 13.12 -8.06
C GLY A 69 15.18 14.63 -7.92
N ASN A 70 16.29 15.27 -8.30
CA ASN A 70 16.36 16.73 -8.48
C ASN A 70 15.79 17.14 -9.86
N ASP A 71 14.56 16.77 -10.14
CA ASP A 71 13.89 16.95 -11.42
C ASP A 71 12.44 17.44 -11.26
N GLU A 72 11.69 17.53 -12.35
CA GLU A 72 10.29 17.97 -12.34
C GLU A 72 9.40 17.00 -11.53
N GLY A 73 9.62 15.67 -11.68
CA GLY A 73 8.88 14.67 -10.94
C GLY A 73 9.08 14.79 -9.43
N GLY A 74 10.33 15.02 -8.99
CA GLY A 74 10.64 15.24 -7.59
C GLY A 74 10.01 16.51 -7.03
N ARG A 75 10.01 17.59 -7.78
CA ARG A 75 9.29 18.83 -7.39
C ARG A 75 7.79 18.60 -7.28
N PHE A 76 7.20 17.89 -8.26
CA PHE A 76 5.78 17.54 -8.24
C PHE A 76 5.39 16.71 -7.00
N LEU A 77 6.15 15.66 -6.67
CA LEU A 77 5.84 14.83 -5.50
C LEU A 77 6.00 15.60 -4.18
N ARG A 78 6.97 16.51 -4.10
CA ARG A 78 7.15 17.38 -2.93
C ARG A 78 6.01 18.37 -2.78
N SER A 79 5.55 19.01 -3.87
CA SER A 79 4.38 19.91 -3.80
C SER A 79 3.11 19.15 -3.40
N LEU A 80 2.94 17.91 -3.89
CA LEU A 80 1.81 17.06 -3.49
C LEU A 80 1.81 16.75 -1.99
N ALA A 81 2.98 16.45 -1.42
CA ALA A 81 3.12 16.22 0.02
C ALA A 81 2.83 17.49 0.83
N GLU A 82 3.32 18.65 0.38
CA GLU A 82 3.10 19.95 1.01
C GLU A 82 1.61 20.33 0.98
N GLU A 83 0.96 20.24 -0.18
CA GLU A 83 -0.46 20.54 -0.36
C GLU A 83 -1.37 19.64 0.50
N ALA A 84 -1.02 18.38 0.67
CA ALA A 84 -1.74 17.44 1.53
C ALA A 84 -1.40 17.59 3.02
N GLY A 85 -0.47 18.47 3.40
CA GLY A 85 -0.04 18.65 4.78
C GLY A 85 0.70 17.41 5.34
N ILE A 86 1.45 16.71 4.47
CA ILE A 86 2.30 15.56 4.86
C ILE A 86 3.68 16.07 5.23
N GLY A 87 4.17 15.69 6.41
CA GLY A 87 5.53 16.00 6.85
C GLY A 87 6.57 15.33 5.94
N HIS A 88 7.31 16.12 5.18
CA HIS A 88 8.24 15.64 4.15
C HIS A 88 9.70 16.05 4.38
N ALA A 89 10.08 16.30 5.63
CA ALA A 89 11.46 16.65 5.98
C ALA A 89 12.48 15.56 5.60
N GLN A 90 12.04 14.29 5.56
CA GLN A 90 12.84 13.15 5.13
C GLN A 90 12.50 12.68 3.69
N MET A 91 11.93 13.54 2.86
CA MET A 91 11.88 13.33 1.42
C MET A 91 13.20 13.82 0.83
N HIS A 92 14.18 12.90 0.80
CA HIS A 92 15.54 13.17 0.34
C HIS A 92 15.57 13.50 -1.16
N VAL A 93 16.51 14.31 -1.59
CA VAL A 93 16.66 14.68 -3.01
C VAL A 93 17.98 14.13 -3.53
N SER A 94 17.92 13.26 -4.54
CA SER A 94 19.08 12.72 -5.24
C SER A 94 19.46 13.61 -6.42
N ALA A 95 20.78 13.89 -6.55
CA ALA A 95 21.34 14.50 -7.77
C ALA A 95 21.74 13.44 -8.81
N ASP A 96 21.85 12.17 -8.41
CA ASP A 96 22.46 11.09 -9.20
C ASP A 96 21.45 10.17 -9.91
N ALA A 97 20.16 10.30 -9.57
CA ALA A 97 19.09 9.48 -10.15
C ALA A 97 17.81 10.32 -10.36
N THR A 98 17.08 10.01 -11.41
CA THR A 98 15.77 10.63 -11.69
C THR A 98 14.71 10.12 -10.73
N THR A 99 13.66 10.92 -10.53
CA THR A 99 12.47 10.46 -9.80
C THR A 99 11.91 9.19 -10.45
N GLN A 100 11.51 8.24 -9.62
CA GLN A 100 10.80 7.04 -10.08
C GLN A 100 9.50 7.42 -10.77
N TRP A 101 9.17 6.77 -11.88
CA TRP A 101 7.91 7.00 -12.59
C TRP A 101 7.39 5.72 -13.25
N THR A 102 6.08 5.72 -13.47
CA THR A 102 5.37 4.67 -14.21
C THR A 102 4.50 5.32 -15.28
N ASP A 103 4.64 4.90 -16.52
CA ASP A 103 3.72 5.20 -17.61
C ASP A 103 2.69 4.05 -17.71
N ALA A 104 1.44 4.35 -17.38
CA ALA A 104 0.31 3.45 -17.50
C ALA A 104 -0.45 3.77 -18.79
N PHE A 105 -0.14 3.07 -19.89
CA PHE A 105 -0.85 3.23 -21.14
C PHE A 105 -2.19 2.50 -21.13
N ILE A 106 -3.27 3.21 -21.35
CA ILE A 106 -4.64 2.72 -21.38
C ILE A 106 -5.12 2.71 -22.82
N SER A 107 -5.37 1.54 -23.39
CA SER A 107 -5.95 1.40 -24.72
C SER A 107 -7.44 1.72 -24.69
N LYS A 108 -7.89 2.77 -25.36
CA LYS A 108 -9.30 3.13 -25.49
C LYS A 108 -10.12 2.02 -26.18
N ALA A 109 -9.51 1.33 -27.15
CA ALA A 109 -10.16 0.26 -27.90
C ALA A 109 -10.46 -0.98 -27.05
N SER A 110 -9.59 -1.35 -26.12
CA SER A 110 -9.72 -2.59 -25.33
C SER A 110 -9.93 -2.39 -23.84
N GLY A 111 -9.72 -1.17 -23.32
CA GLY A 111 -9.73 -0.87 -21.88
C GLY A 111 -8.57 -1.47 -21.08
N ARG A 112 -7.63 -2.17 -21.77
CA ARG A 112 -6.48 -2.83 -21.12
C ARG A 112 -5.38 -1.83 -20.84
N ARG A 113 -4.62 -2.10 -19.77
CA ARG A 113 -3.46 -1.29 -19.34
C ARG A 113 -2.15 -2.04 -19.59
N THR A 114 -1.12 -1.27 -19.93
CA THR A 114 0.26 -1.71 -20.02
C THR A 114 1.13 -0.71 -19.28
N HIS A 115 1.96 -1.19 -18.35
CA HIS A 115 2.83 -0.33 -17.54
C HIS A 115 4.27 -0.40 -18.02
N ILE A 116 4.90 0.76 -18.16
CA ILE A 116 6.33 0.91 -18.37
C ILE A 116 6.88 1.65 -17.15
N PHE A 117 7.81 1.03 -16.46
CA PHE A 117 8.32 1.46 -15.17
C PHE A 117 9.79 1.87 -15.27
N ASN A 118 10.13 3.03 -14.70
CA ASN A 118 11.50 3.46 -14.49
C ASN A 118 11.82 3.47 -12.98
N PRO A 119 12.78 2.65 -12.51
CA PRO A 119 13.11 2.56 -11.10
C PRO A 119 13.71 3.85 -10.53
N GLY A 120 14.51 4.59 -11.33
CA GLY A 120 15.08 5.86 -10.88
C GLY A 120 15.69 5.80 -9.48
N VAL A 121 15.24 6.70 -8.61
CA VAL A 121 15.71 6.83 -7.22
C VAL A 121 15.41 5.62 -6.33
N SER A 122 14.51 4.71 -6.71
CA SER A 122 14.29 3.48 -5.95
C SER A 122 15.52 2.58 -5.91
N ASP A 123 16.40 2.73 -6.90
CA ASP A 123 17.68 2.00 -6.97
C ASP A 123 18.77 2.56 -6.03
N VAL A 124 18.57 3.74 -5.42
CA VAL A 124 19.52 4.37 -4.51
C VAL A 124 19.02 4.52 -3.07
N LEU A 125 17.73 4.25 -2.82
CA LEU A 125 17.18 4.25 -1.46
C LEU A 125 17.80 3.12 -0.63
N THR A 126 18.38 3.48 0.52
CA THR A 126 19.04 2.54 1.45
C THR A 126 18.44 2.63 2.85
N PRO A 127 18.67 1.67 3.74
CA PRO A 127 18.24 1.76 5.14
C PRO A 127 18.78 3.00 5.88
N ASP A 128 19.88 3.60 5.44
CA ASP A 128 20.46 4.77 6.10
C ASP A 128 19.73 6.08 5.83
N HIS A 129 18.77 6.08 4.89
CA HIS A 129 17.87 7.21 4.70
C HIS A 129 16.73 7.26 5.75
N PHE A 130 16.55 6.19 6.54
CA PHE A 130 15.45 6.09 7.50
C PHE A 130 15.90 6.50 8.89
N ASP A 131 15.51 7.70 9.33
CA ASP A 131 15.70 8.19 10.70
C ASP A 131 14.36 8.27 11.45
N PHE A 132 14.26 7.48 12.51
CA PHE A 132 13.07 7.44 13.37
C PHE A 132 13.27 8.17 14.71
N SER A 133 14.38 8.89 14.90
CA SER A 133 14.75 9.50 16.18
C SER A 133 13.82 10.64 16.60
N SER A 134 13.28 11.39 15.65
CA SER A 134 12.44 12.58 15.89
C SER A 134 10.94 12.35 15.69
N THR A 135 10.54 11.24 15.08
CA THR A 135 9.13 10.98 14.77
C THR A 135 8.30 10.69 16.02
N THR A 136 7.10 11.24 16.07
CA THR A 136 6.07 10.92 17.05
C THR A 136 5.02 9.95 16.52
N ALA A 137 5.14 9.52 15.28
CA ALA A 137 4.22 8.58 14.65
C ALA A 137 4.07 7.28 15.47
N ARG A 138 2.87 6.72 15.46
CA ARG A 138 2.56 5.44 16.10
C ARG A 138 2.82 4.25 15.20
N TYR A 139 2.56 4.39 13.89
CA TYR A 139 2.71 3.34 12.90
C TYR A 139 3.70 3.72 11.81
N LEU A 140 4.53 2.75 11.42
CA LEU A 140 5.26 2.77 10.15
C LEU A 140 4.50 1.91 9.13
N HIS A 141 4.18 2.50 7.98
CA HIS A 141 3.75 1.79 6.77
C HIS A 141 4.89 1.83 5.76
N LEU A 142 5.50 0.68 5.48
CA LEU A 142 6.72 0.56 4.67
C LEU A 142 6.43 -0.25 3.41
N GLY A 143 6.99 0.10 2.28
CA GLY A 143 6.85 -0.67 1.03
C GLY A 143 7.73 -0.09 -0.09
N LEU A 144 7.95 -0.76 -1.17
CA LEU A 144 7.46 -2.07 -1.63
C LEU A 144 8.67 -3.01 -1.84
N PRO A 145 8.74 -4.17 -1.18
CA PRO A 145 9.74 -5.19 -1.49
C PRO A 145 9.65 -5.65 -2.96
N GLY A 146 10.79 -5.73 -3.60
CA GLY A 146 10.88 -6.07 -5.02
C GLY A 146 11.10 -4.87 -5.94
N VAL A 147 10.96 -3.64 -5.41
CA VAL A 147 11.09 -2.38 -6.17
C VAL A 147 12.40 -1.65 -5.83
N HIS A 148 12.92 -1.80 -4.63
CA HIS A 148 14.08 -1.05 -4.13
C HIS A 148 15.34 -1.91 -4.09
N LYS A 149 16.25 -1.67 -5.01
CA LYS A 149 17.47 -2.47 -5.22
C LYS A 149 18.33 -2.70 -3.97
N HIS A 150 18.54 -1.67 -3.15
CA HIS A 150 19.36 -1.79 -1.94
C HIS A 150 18.59 -2.33 -0.75
N LEU A 151 17.29 -2.08 -0.65
CA LEU A 151 16.45 -2.67 0.39
C LEU A 151 16.19 -4.17 0.14
N ASP A 152 16.21 -4.61 -1.13
CA ASP A 152 16.03 -6.02 -1.51
C ASP A 152 17.28 -6.88 -1.27
N ARG A 153 18.43 -6.28 -0.96
CA ARG A 153 19.72 -6.98 -0.79
C ARG A 153 20.13 -6.99 0.68
N GLN A 154 21.08 -7.88 0.97
CA GLN A 154 21.75 -7.90 2.26
C GLN A 154 22.26 -6.50 2.63
N TRP A 155 22.01 -6.10 3.87
CA TRP A 155 22.47 -4.84 4.44
C TRP A 155 23.11 -5.10 5.79
N GLN A 156 24.41 -4.83 5.88
CA GLN A 156 25.22 -5.19 7.06
C GLN A 156 25.02 -6.67 7.45
N ASP A 157 24.57 -6.94 8.66
CA ASP A 157 24.33 -8.29 9.19
C ASP A 157 22.91 -8.83 8.88
N ASP A 158 22.02 -7.99 8.31
CA ASP A 158 20.65 -8.37 7.99
C ASP A 158 20.53 -8.94 6.57
N VAL A 159 19.66 -9.92 6.42
CA VAL A 159 19.46 -10.63 5.13
C VAL A 159 18.94 -9.71 4.02
N ASN A 160 18.28 -8.62 4.38
CA ASN A 160 17.93 -7.53 3.46
C ASN A 160 17.73 -6.21 4.23
N GLY A 161 17.71 -5.10 3.49
CA GLY A 161 17.54 -3.77 4.07
C GLY A 161 16.16 -3.53 4.68
N TRP A 162 15.12 -4.26 4.25
CA TRP A 162 13.78 -4.20 4.83
C TRP A 162 13.81 -4.61 6.31
N VAL A 163 14.49 -5.72 6.61
CA VAL A 163 14.70 -6.19 7.99
C VAL A 163 15.39 -5.12 8.83
N THR A 164 16.43 -4.48 8.29
CA THR A 164 17.15 -3.41 8.98
C THR A 164 16.24 -2.23 9.32
N VAL A 165 15.42 -1.76 8.35
CA VAL A 165 14.49 -0.64 8.57
C VAL A 165 13.44 -1.00 9.62
N LEU A 166 12.84 -2.20 9.53
CA LEU A 166 11.83 -2.67 10.47
C LEU A 166 12.39 -2.81 11.90
N LYS A 167 13.60 -3.33 12.06
CA LYS A 167 14.29 -3.39 13.37
C LYS A 167 14.50 -2.00 13.96
N ARG A 168 14.97 -1.03 13.15
CA ARG A 168 15.17 0.36 13.57
C ARG A 168 13.85 1.01 14.01
N ALA A 169 12.79 0.81 13.22
CA ALA A 169 11.46 1.34 13.53
C ALA A 169 10.90 0.78 14.86
N ARG A 170 11.00 -0.54 15.06
CA ARG A 170 10.57 -1.17 16.33
C ARG A 170 11.41 -0.71 17.53
N ALA A 171 12.72 -0.58 17.36
CA ALA A 171 13.61 -0.03 18.39
C ALA A 171 13.24 1.41 18.77
N ALA A 172 12.76 2.20 17.80
CA ALA A 172 12.23 3.54 18.03
C ALA A 172 10.80 3.53 18.62
N GLY A 173 10.17 2.35 18.78
CA GLY A 173 8.84 2.20 19.41
C GLY A 173 7.67 2.41 18.45
N LEU A 174 7.87 2.32 17.13
CA LEU A 174 6.79 2.29 16.16
C LEU A 174 6.19 0.88 16.06
N LYS A 175 4.91 0.81 15.73
CA LYS A 175 4.27 -0.40 15.21
C LYS A 175 4.51 -0.48 13.71
N THR A 176 4.78 -1.67 13.20
CA THR A 176 5.27 -1.85 11.83
C THR A 176 4.28 -2.64 10.98
N ASN A 177 4.02 -2.13 9.77
CA ASN A 177 3.32 -2.80 8.67
C ASN A 177 4.19 -2.74 7.42
N LEU A 178 4.13 -3.79 6.58
CA LEU A 178 4.83 -3.86 5.30
C LEU A 178 3.81 -4.09 4.18
N GLU A 179 3.76 -3.14 3.24
CA GLU A 179 2.98 -3.24 2.01
C GLU A 179 3.76 -4.03 0.97
N LEU A 180 3.06 -4.86 0.20
CA LEU A 180 3.69 -5.76 -0.76
C LEU A 180 3.43 -5.32 -2.21
N ALA A 181 4.30 -5.75 -3.12
CA ALA A 181 4.14 -5.54 -4.55
C ALA A 181 3.69 -6.84 -5.23
N SER A 182 2.90 -6.71 -6.29
CA SER A 182 2.54 -7.83 -7.17
C SER A 182 3.73 -8.23 -8.04
N ILE A 183 4.67 -8.98 -7.47
CA ILE A 183 5.85 -9.54 -8.13
C ILE A 183 5.80 -11.07 -8.12
N ASP A 184 6.81 -11.71 -8.71
CA ASP A 184 6.95 -13.17 -8.67
C ASP A 184 6.84 -13.73 -7.24
N ARG A 185 6.07 -14.81 -7.05
CA ARG A 185 5.73 -15.39 -5.75
C ARG A 185 6.95 -15.84 -4.94
N GLU A 186 7.91 -16.46 -5.60
CA GLU A 186 9.11 -16.99 -4.93
C GLU A 186 10.00 -15.83 -4.50
N ARG A 187 10.15 -14.82 -5.37
CA ARG A 187 10.88 -13.59 -5.06
C ARG A 187 10.24 -12.84 -3.90
N LEU A 188 8.90 -12.69 -3.91
CA LEU A 188 8.15 -12.04 -2.83
C LEU A 188 8.37 -12.77 -1.50
N ALA A 189 8.18 -14.09 -1.48
CA ALA A 189 8.38 -14.90 -0.28
C ALA A 189 9.81 -14.79 0.26
N LYS A 190 10.82 -14.82 -0.61
CA LYS A 190 12.22 -14.67 -0.24
C LYS A 190 12.54 -13.34 0.42
N LEU A 191 11.93 -12.26 -0.06
CA LEU A 191 12.15 -10.91 0.46
C LEU A 191 11.40 -10.67 1.78
N VAL A 192 10.16 -11.15 1.88
CA VAL A 192 9.23 -10.76 2.95
C VAL A 192 9.24 -11.71 4.14
N ARG A 193 9.42 -13.04 3.96
CA ARG A 193 9.46 -13.97 5.09
C ARG A 193 10.47 -13.58 6.18
N PRO A 194 11.70 -13.11 5.87
CA PRO A 194 12.62 -12.61 6.88
C PRO A 194 12.12 -11.38 7.65
N CYS A 195 11.16 -10.63 7.10
CA CYS A 195 10.58 -9.46 7.73
C CYS A 195 9.51 -9.80 8.78
N LEU A 196 8.83 -10.97 8.65
CA LEU A 196 7.71 -11.36 9.51
C LEU A 196 8.00 -11.27 11.02
N PRO A 197 9.20 -11.64 11.53
CA PRO A 197 9.54 -11.48 12.95
C PRO A 197 9.66 -10.03 13.43
N HIS A 198 9.65 -9.07 12.51
CA HIS A 198 9.83 -7.65 12.77
C HIS A 198 8.57 -6.82 12.44
N LEU A 199 7.45 -7.47 12.13
CA LEU A 199 6.15 -6.84 11.88
C LEU A 199 5.25 -6.96 13.12
N ASP A 200 4.45 -5.92 13.38
CA ASP A 200 3.39 -5.93 14.38
C ASP A 200 2.05 -6.33 13.75
N LEU A 201 1.86 -6.04 12.47
CA LEU A 201 0.76 -6.54 11.66
C LEU A 201 1.18 -6.62 10.19
N ILE A 202 0.37 -7.31 9.37
CA ILE A 202 0.51 -7.31 7.92
C ILE A 202 -0.87 -7.33 7.26
N ILE A 203 -1.03 -6.49 6.23
CA ILE A 203 -2.25 -6.40 5.42
C ILE A 203 -1.86 -6.78 3.99
N VAL A 204 -2.46 -7.82 3.45
CA VAL A 204 -2.07 -8.42 2.17
C VAL A 204 -3.29 -8.91 1.38
N ASN A 205 -3.13 -9.11 0.08
CA ASN A 205 -4.17 -9.74 -0.72
C ASN A 205 -4.06 -11.29 -0.70
N ASP A 206 -5.02 -11.94 -1.36
CA ASP A 206 -5.12 -13.41 -1.45
C ASP A 206 -3.91 -14.06 -2.13
N SER A 207 -3.35 -13.44 -3.17
CA SER A 207 -2.15 -13.95 -3.86
C SER A 207 -0.89 -13.82 -3.00
N GLU A 208 -0.75 -12.69 -2.30
CA GLU A 208 0.39 -12.38 -1.44
C GLU A 208 0.44 -13.29 -0.22
N ILE A 209 -0.70 -13.50 0.46
CA ILE A 209 -0.73 -14.45 1.58
C ILE A 209 -0.41 -15.87 1.13
N GLY A 210 -0.84 -16.23 -0.08
CA GLY A 210 -0.48 -17.48 -0.73
C GLY A 210 1.03 -17.62 -0.96
N ALA A 211 1.69 -16.55 -1.42
CA ALA A 211 3.14 -16.50 -1.59
C ALA A 211 3.88 -16.68 -0.26
N LEU A 212 3.44 -15.94 0.78
CA LEU A 212 4.06 -15.98 2.10
C LEU A 212 3.89 -17.33 2.80
N SER A 213 2.73 -17.95 2.69
CA SER A 213 2.44 -19.25 3.30
C SER A 213 2.96 -20.45 2.49
N GLY A 214 3.14 -20.28 1.18
CA GLY A 214 3.40 -21.39 0.25
C GLY A 214 2.15 -22.16 -0.15
N MET A 215 0.94 -21.69 0.21
CA MET A 215 -0.34 -22.33 -0.11
C MET A 215 -0.91 -21.77 -1.43
N ASP A 216 -1.65 -22.60 -2.17
CA ASP A 216 -2.42 -22.15 -3.33
C ASP A 216 -3.76 -21.58 -2.86
N THR A 217 -3.82 -20.27 -2.71
CA THR A 217 -4.99 -19.50 -2.26
C THR A 217 -5.96 -19.17 -3.39
N LEU A 218 -5.56 -19.43 -4.64
CA LEU A 218 -6.30 -19.11 -5.87
C LEU A 218 -6.44 -20.34 -6.78
N PRO A 219 -6.94 -21.48 -6.27
CA PRO A 219 -7.09 -22.67 -7.10
C PRO A 219 -8.01 -22.39 -8.30
N GLY A 220 -7.49 -22.65 -9.51
CA GLY A 220 -8.22 -22.33 -10.74
C GLY A 220 -8.42 -20.83 -10.98
N GLY A 221 -7.67 -19.94 -10.30
CA GLY A 221 -7.79 -18.49 -10.42
C GLY A 221 -8.91 -17.85 -9.61
N VAL A 222 -9.54 -18.59 -8.70
CA VAL A 222 -10.61 -18.13 -7.82
C VAL A 222 -10.14 -18.18 -6.37
N THR A 223 -10.39 -17.11 -5.63
CA THR A 223 -10.01 -17.03 -4.20
C THR A 223 -10.73 -18.09 -3.38
N ASP A 224 -9.98 -18.93 -2.68
CA ASP A 224 -10.49 -19.84 -1.66
C ASP A 224 -10.32 -19.21 -0.27
N VAL A 225 -11.43 -18.75 0.30
CA VAL A 225 -11.48 -18.03 1.59
C VAL A 225 -10.94 -18.90 2.74
N ALA A 226 -11.26 -20.19 2.74
CA ALA A 226 -10.82 -21.10 3.78
C ALA A 226 -9.30 -21.37 3.69
N ILE A 227 -8.74 -21.44 2.47
CA ILE A 227 -7.29 -21.54 2.29
C ILE A 227 -6.62 -20.23 2.72
N CYS A 228 -7.19 -19.06 2.38
CA CYS A 228 -6.68 -17.75 2.82
C CYS A 228 -6.62 -17.65 4.36
N GLU A 229 -7.65 -18.12 5.08
CA GLU A 229 -7.62 -18.14 6.55
C GLU A 229 -6.51 -19.04 7.10
N ARG A 230 -6.36 -20.26 6.57
CA ARG A 230 -5.26 -21.14 6.97
C ARG A 230 -3.88 -20.55 6.67
N ALA A 231 -3.74 -19.92 5.51
CA ALA A 231 -2.52 -19.23 5.10
C ALA A 231 -2.19 -18.05 6.04
N ALA A 232 -3.20 -17.26 6.44
CA ALA A 232 -3.04 -16.18 7.41
C ALA A 232 -2.58 -16.70 8.78
N ARG A 233 -3.15 -17.80 9.29
CA ARG A 233 -2.73 -18.45 10.54
C ARG A 233 -1.28 -18.92 10.45
N HIS A 234 -0.93 -19.59 9.34
CA HIS A 234 0.44 -20.06 9.12
C HIS A 234 1.46 -18.91 9.10
N VAL A 235 1.15 -17.81 8.42
CA VAL A 235 2.02 -16.62 8.39
C VAL A 235 2.12 -15.97 9.78
N LEU A 236 1.03 -15.90 10.52
CA LEU A 236 0.99 -15.40 11.90
C LEU A 236 1.90 -16.22 12.83
N GLU A 237 1.86 -17.55 12.74
CA GLU A 237 2.70 -18.47 13.53
C GLU A 237 4.20 -18.28 13.24
N ASN A 238 4.56 -17.95 12.01
CA ASN A 238 5.94 -17.75 11.56
C ASN A 238 6.46 -16.31 11.72
N GLY A 239 5.68 -15.42 12.31
CA GLY A 239 6.04 -14.02 12.54
C GLY A 239 5.83 -13.57 13.98
N ALA A 240 6.05 -12.26 14.23
CA ALA A 240 5.79 -11.63 15.54
C ALA A 240 4.48 -10.82 15.58
N MET A 241 3.72 -10.83 14.48
CA MET A 241 2.52 -10.02 14.32
C MET A 241 1.42 -10.39 15.33
N GLU A 242 0.69 -9.39 15.79
CA GLU A 242 -0.55 -9.57 16.55
C GLU A 242 -1.77 -9.80 15.64
N LEU A 243 -1.65 -9.39 14.36
CA LEU A 243 -2.74 -9.38 13.40
C LEU A 243 -2.22 -9.64 11.99
N VAL A 244 -2.87 -10.55 11.26
CA VAL A 244 -2.74 -10.74 9.82
C VAL A 244 -4.11 -10.44 9.20
N VAL A 245 -4.16 -9.55 8.21
CA VAL A 245 -5.38 -9.22 7.46
C VAL A 245 -5.18 -9.61 6.02
N VAL A 246 -6.12 -10.38 5.48
CA VAL A 246 -6.15 -10.77 4.07
C VAL A 246 -7.38 -10.16 3.43
N HIS A 247 -7.19 -9.34 2.42
CA HIS A 247 -8.28 -8.79 1.63
C HIS A 247 -8.34 -9.45 0.24
N CYS A 248 -9.53 -9.67 -0.23
CA CYS A 248 -9.79 -10.11 -1.59
C CYS A 248 -11.04 -9.41 -2.14
N PRO A 249 -11.37 -9.56 -3.44
CA PRO A 249 -12.46 -8.80 -4.05
C PRO A 249 -13.83 -8.97 -3.39
N VAL A 250 -14.06 -10.06 -2.65
CA VAL A 250 -15.38 -10.39 -2.08
C VAL A 250 -15.46 -10.29 -0.56
N VAL A 251 -14.32 -10.43 0.15
CA VAL A 251 -14.28 -10.55 1.60
C VAL A 251 -12.90 -10.12 2.13
N ALA A 252 -12.83 -9.68 3.37
CA ALA A 252 -11.56 -9.64 4.12
C ALA A 252 -11.65 -10.55 5.35
N ILE A 253 -10.50 -11.11 5.72
CA ILE A 253 -10.30 -11.99 6.87
C ILE A 253 -9.21 -11.37 7.74
N ALA A 254 -9.47 -11.22 9.02
CA ALA A 254 -8.48 -10.79 10.00
C ALA A 254 -8.28 -11.90 11.05
N VAL A 255 -7.06 -12.36 11.21
CA VAL A 255 -6.68 -13.41 12.16
C VAL A 255 -5.77 -12.81 13.21
N THR A 256 -6.13 -12.98 14.48
CA THR A 256 -5.35 -12.48 15.62
C THR A 256 -4.46 -13.57 16.21
N ARG A 257 -3.37 -13.16 16.86
CA ARG A 257 -2.48 -14.08 17.62
C ARG A 257 -3.22 -14.79 18.75
N ALA A 258 -4.26 -14.17 19.31
CA ALA A 258 -5.13 -14.78 20.31
C ALA A 258 -6.06 -15.87 19.75
N GLY A 259 -6.03 -16.12 18.44
CA GLY A 259 -6.81 -17.17 17.77
C GLY A 259 -8.17 -16.74 17.22
N ALA A 260 -8.60 -15.50 17.45
CA ALA A 260 -9.86 -15.01 16.90
C ALA A 260 -9.74 -14.76 15.38
N THR A 261 -10.84 -15.03 14.66
CA THR A 261 -11.01 -14.71 13.24
C THR A 261 -12.21 -13.77 13.09
N PHE A 262 -12.00 -12.73 12.30
CA PHE A 262 -13.03 -11.77 11.90
C PHE A 262 -13.15 -11.79 10.39
N THR A 263 -14.37 -11.82 9.88
CA THR A 263 -14.63 -11.83 8.45
C THR A 263 -15.61 -10.73 8.10
N LYS A 264 -15.29 -9.93 7.08
CA LYS A 264 -16.16 -8.85 6.60
C LYS A 264 -16.33 -8.97 5.09
N PRO A 265 -17.56 -9.11 4.57
CA PRO A 265 -17.83 -8.99 3.14
C PRO A 265 -17.45 -7.62 2.59
N SER A 266 -16.99 -7.55 1.35
CA SER A 266 -16.66 -6.28 0.72
C SER A 266 -17.91 -5.46 0.39
N THR A 267 -17.75 -4.14 0.29
CA THR A 267 -18.81 -3.23 -0.13
C THR A 267 -19.26 -3.52 -1.57
N GLN A 268 -20.56 -3.52 -1.82
CA GLN A 268 -21.14 -3.79 -3.13
C GLN A 268 -21.31 -2.49 -3.94
N ILE A 269 -20.20 -1.88 -4.36
CA ILE A 269 -20.26 -0.68 -5.21
C ILE A 269 -20.99 -0.98 -6.53
N PRO A 270 -21.89 -0.09 -7.01
CA PRO A 270 -22.53 -0.21 -8.31
C PRO A 270 -21.48 -0.24 -9.45
N ARG A 271 -21.61 -1.19 -10.38
CA ARG A 271 -20.65 -1.35 -11.49
C ARG A 271 -20.47 -0.09 -12.33
N SER A 272 -21.53 0.72 -12.49
CA SER A 272 -21.49 1.99 -13.23
C SER A 272 -20.62 3.06 -12.59
N LEU A 273 -20.26 2.92 -11.31
CA LEU A 273 -19.39 3.85 -10.59
C LEU A 273 -17.92 3.40 -10.57
N VAL A 274 -17.64 2.19 -11.04
CA VAL A 274 -16.26 1.66 -11.04
C VAL A 274 -15.51 2.22 -12.25
N ALA A 275 -14.54 3.10 -11.98
CA ALA A 275 -13.62 3.63 -12.99
C ALA A 275 -12.35 2.78 -13.11
N GLY A 276 -11.82 2.27 -11.98
CA GLY A 276 -10.60 1.46 -11.93
C GLY A 276 -10.43 0.75 -10.60
N ALA A 277 -9.40 -0.09 -10.48
CA ALA A 277 -9.10 -0.83 -9.25
C ALA A 277 -7.70 -0.52 -8.69
N ASN A 278 -6.95 0.40 -9.30
CA ASN A 278 -5.65 0.82 -8.80
C ASN A 278 -5.81 1.54 -7.46
N GLY A 279 -4.93 1.25 -6.50
CA GLY A 279 -4.95 1.87 -5.18
C GLY A 279 -6.01 1.34 -4.21
N ALA A 280 -6.87 0.38 -4.63
CA ALA A 280 -7.87 -0.17 -3.72
C ALA A 280 -7.26 -0.94 -2.54
N GLY A 281 -6.10 -1.57 -2.73
CA GLY A 281 -5.31 -2.20 -1.66
C GLY A 281 -4.75 -1.17 -0.69
N ASP A 282 -4.16 -0.09 -1.21
CA ASP A 282 -3.62 1.03 -0.40
C ASP A 282 -4.74 1.68 0.42
N ALA A 283 -5.90 1.98 -0.21
CA ALA A 283 -7.07 2.55 0.47
C ALA A 283 -7.65 1.58 1.53
N PHE A 284 -7.65 0.26 1.27
CA PHE A 284 -8.02 -0.74 2.26
C PHE A 284 -7.05 -0.71 3.46
N ALA A 285 -5.74 -0.70 3.19
CA ALA A 285 -4.72 -0.65 4.24
C ALA A 285 -4.82 0.66 5.05
N ALA A 286 -5.06 1.79 4.40
CA ALA A 286 -5.27 3.08 5.05
C ALA A 286 -6.50 3.04 5.98
N GLY A 287 -7.65 2.56 5.50
CA GLY A 287 -8.86 2.44 6.33
C GLY A 287 -8.69 1.49 7.52
N MET A 288 -8.03 0.33 7.30
CA MET A 288 -7.75 -0.64 8.37
C MET A 288 -6.82 -0.05 9.43
N LEU A 289 -5.70 0.52 9.01
CA LEU A 289 -4.70 1.09 9.94
C LEU A 289 -5.23 2.34 10.65
N TYR A 290 -6.04 3.17 9.98
CA TYR A 290 -6.72 4.31 10.62
C TYR A 290 -7.62 3.84 11.76
N GLY A 291 -8.52 2.86 11.51
CA GLY A 291 -9.40 2.32 12.56
C GLY A 291 -8.62 1.74 13.74
N LEU A 292 -7.57 0.96 13.48
CA LEU A 292 -6.69 0.41 14.53
C LEU A 292 -5.92 1.51 15.29
N HIS A 293 -5.50 2.58 14.60
CA HIS A 293 -4.85 3.73 15.22
C HIS A 293 -5.79 4.44 16.19
N GLU A 294 -7.03 4.64 15.80
CA GLU A 294 -8.07 5.28 16.62
C GLU A 294 -8.65 4.36 17.71
N GLY A 295 -8.21 3.10 17.76
CA GLY A 295 -8.62 2.13 18.77
C GLY A 295 -9.99 1.51 18.52
N TRP A 296 -10.46 1.51 17.28
CA TRP A 296 -11.69 0.85 16.90
C TRP A 296 -11.58 -0.67 17.02
N SER A 297 -12.73 -1.36 17.07
CA SER A 297 -12.75 -2.81 16.96
C SER A 297 -12.19 -3.28 15.59
N ILE A 298 -11.73 -4.53 15.51
CA ILE A 298 -11.27 -5.10 14.24
C ILE A 298 -12.39 -5.09 13.21
N GLU A 299 -13.62 -5.38 13.62
CA GLU A 299 -14.82 -5.36 12.75
C GLU A 299 -15.09 -3.97 12.17
N ASP A 300 -15.01 -2.93 13.01
CA ASP A 300 -15.22 -1.54 12.56
C ASP A 300 -14.07 -1.08 11.65
N ALA A 301 -12.83 -1.46 11.97
CA ALA A 301 -11.67 -1.18 11.14
C ALA A 301 -11.78 -1.87 9.76
N LEU A 302 -12.22 -3.14 9.70
CA LEU A 302 -12.51 -3.85 8.45
C LEU A 302 -13.65 -3.19 7.67
N THR A 303 -14.65 -2.67 8.38
CA THR A 303 -15.77 -1.94 7.76
C THR A 303 -15.27 -0.68 7.06
N LEU A 304 -14.43 0.12 7.73
CA LEU A 304 -13.82 1.29 7.11
C LEU A 304 -12.86 0.92 5.97
N ALA A 305 -12.06 -0.12 6.13
CA ALA A 305 -11.14 -0.61 5.10
C ALA A 305 -11.86 -0.92 3.78
N HIS A 306 -12.94 -1.69 3.84
CA HIS A 306 -13.75 -1.98 2.66
C HIS A 306 -14.48 -0.74 2.11
N SER A 307 -14.88 0.18 2.97
CA SER A 307 -15.56 1.42 2.57
C SER A 307 -14.61 2.35 1.81
N ALA A 308 -13.37 2.52 2.30
CA ALA A 308 -12.33 3.31 1.66
C ALA A 308 -11.89 2.67 0.32
N ALA A 309 -11.67 1.34 0.31
CA ALA A 309 -11.38 0.60 -0.92
C ALA A 309 -12.50 0.74 -1.97
N ALA A 310 -13.77 0.65 -1.57
CA ALA A 310 -14.88 0.84 -2.50
C ALA A 310 -14.98 2.30 -2.99
N ALA A 311 -14.69 3.28 -2.12
CA ALA A 311 -14.65 4.68 -2.52
C ALA A 311 -13.56 4.95 -3.58
N SER A 312 -12.36 4.37 -3.42
CA SER A 312 -11.23 4.55 -4.35
C SER A 312 -11.54 4.04 -5.77
N LEU A 313 -12.35 2.99 -5.90
CA LEU A 313 -12.73 2.43 -7.21
C LEU A 313 -13.44 3.41 -8.16
N ARG A 314 -13.91 4.56 -7.66
CA ARG A 314 -14.61 5.59 -8.44
C ARG A 314 -13.68 6.47 -9.27
N SER A 315 -12.37 6.34 -9.13
CA SER A 315 -11.37 7.12 -9.85
C SER A 315 -10.38 6.22 -10.59
N LEU A 316 -9.78 6.75 -11.66
CA LEU A 316 -8.59 6.18 -12.28
C LEU A 316 -7.31 6.50 -11.51
N SER A 317 -7.31 7.61 -10.75
CA SER A 317 -6.27 7.95 -9.79
C SER A 317 -6.33 6.99 -8.61
N THR A 318 -5.18 6.61 -8.09
CA THR A 318 -5.05 5.65 -6.97
C THR A 318 -5.70 6.15 -5.67
N THR A 319 -5.71 7.47 -5.43
CA THR A 319 -6.19 8.09 -4.18
C THR A 319 -7.33 9.09 -4.37
N GLY A 320 -7.59 9.53 -5.60
CA GLY A 320 -8.43 10.70 -5.91
C GLY A 320 -9.92 10.60 -5.54
N ALA A 321 -10.42 9.42 -5.13
CA ALA A 321 -11.82 9.22 -4.76
C ALA A 321 -12.02 8.71 -3.32
N VAL A 322 -10.95 8.57 -2.53
CA VAL A 322 -11.05 8.34 -1.09
C VAL A 322 -11.56 9.63 -0.43
N GLU A 323 -12.54 9.51 0.43
CA GLU A 323 -13.22 10.63 1.10
C GLU A 323 -13.01 10.54 2.63
N PRO A 324 -13.37 11.57 3.41
CA PRO A 324 -13.35 11.48 4.87
C PRO A 324 -14.02 10.21 5.38
N TRP A 325 -13.45 9.60 6.42
CA TRP A 325 -13.85 8.26 6.89
C TRP A 325 -15.35 8.11 7.11
N GLY A 326 -16.01 9.13 7.68
CA GLY A 326 -17.47 9.12 7.88
C GLY A 326 -18.23 9.05 6.55
N LYS A 327 -17.73 9.75 5.51
CA LYS A 327 -18.32 9.73 4.18
C LYS A 327 -18.12 8.39 3.47
N CYS A 328 -16.94 7.78 3.61
CA CYS A 328 -16.70 6.42 3.11
C CYS A 328 -17.68 5.42 3.71
N LEU A 329 -17.95 5.49 5.02
CA LEU A 329 -18.94 4.64 5.70
C LEU A 329 -20.36 4.89 5.20
N GLU A 330 -20.76 6.15 4.98
CA GLU A 330 -22.07 6.49 4.40
C GLU A 330 -22.25 5.89 3.01
N LEU A 331 -21.26 6.00 2.12
CA LEU A 331 -21.28 5.42 0.78
C LEU A 331 -21.43 3.90 0.84
N ALA A 332 -20.66 3.24 1.70
CA ALA A 332 -20.75 1.79 1.88
C ALA A 332 -22.13 1.34 2.39
N ASN A 333 -22.73 2.10 3.30
CA ASN A 333 -24.08 1.82 3.79
C ASN A 333 -25.15 2.00 2.70
N GLN A 334 -24.96 2.98 1.79
CA GLN A 334 -25.86 3.18 0.63
C GLN A 334 -25.76 2.07 -0.41
N TRP A 335 -24.52 1.58 -0.66
CA TRP A 335 -24.28 0.53 -1.66
C TRP A 335 -24.54 -0.88 -1.13
N GLY A 336 -24.46 -1.06 0.19
CA GLY A 336 -24.59 -2.34 0.84
C GLY A 336 -23.33 -3.20 0.76
N TRP A 337 -23.47 -4.42 1.25
CA TRP A 337 -22.38 -5.39 1.37
C TRP A 337 -22.63 -6.60 0.49
N ARG A 338 -21.58 -7.19 -0.06
CA ARG A 338 -21.70 -8.45 -0.80
C ARG A 338 -22.24 -9.54 0.13
N LYS A 339 -22.98 -10.48 -0.44
CA LYS A 339 -23.36 -11.68 0.31
C LYS A 339 -22.12 -12.54 0.47
N ALA A 340 -21.87 -13.04 1.68
CA ALA A 340 -20.96 -14.14 1.90
C ALA A 340 -21.67 -15.39 1.39
N ASP A 341 -21.23 -15.90 0.24
CA ASP A 341 -21.68 -17.22 -0.25
C ASP A 341 -20.88 -18.31 0.45
#